data_1a7737afb45530291b4c01a3a8beb5ed
#
_entry.id   1a7737afb45530291b4c01a3a8beb5ed
#
_cell.length_a   1.000
_cell.length_b   1.000
_cell.length_c   1.000
_cell.angle_alpha   90.00
_cell.angle_beta   90.00
_cell.angle_gamma   90.00
#
_symmetry.space_group_name_H-M   'P 1'
#
loop_
_entity.id
_entity.type
_entity.pdbx_description
1 polymer ?
#
loop_
_entity_poly.entity_id
_entity_poly.type
_entity_poly.pdbx_seq_one_letter_code
_entity_poly.pdbx_strand_id
1 'polypeptide(L)'
;MGTLLDLVLPGACAGCDRPGTSWCAACAATLGPPLRVRPRADPGVPCWALSPYSGPARRAVLAAKERGRRELAEPLGYAMATALARLRAPGAGLLLVPAPTRARAARQRGGDPVTRTARAAARWLPDCRVAPLLRVWCGVRDSVGLTRYEREHNLRGRITVPPGRVDAVAFRTKVQVILVDDVLTTGATARESVRALAAAGVPVRAVLVTCTA
;
A
#
# COMPACT_ATOMS: atom_id res chain seq x y z
N MET A 1 -21.21 4.19 -10.76
CA MET A 1 -22.07 4.88 -11.72
C MET A 1 -21.20 5.92 -12.38
N GLY A 2 -20.76 5.70 -13.62
CA GLY A 2 -20.08 6.69 -14.44
C GLY A 2 -21.08 7.78 -14.81
N THR A 3 -20.66 9.02 -14.76
CA THR A 3 -21.46 10.16 -15.20
C THR A 3 -21.46 10.22 -16.72
N LEU A 4 -22.50 10.78 -17.34
CA LEU A 4 -22.56 11.04 -18.80
C LEU A 4 -21.33 11.81 -19.32
N LEU A 5 -20.65 12.58 -18.46
CA LEU A 5 -19.36 13.24 -18.77
C LEU A 5 -18.21 12.23 -19.01
N ASP A 6 -18.22 11.06 -18.35
CA ASP A 6 -17.18 10.02 -18.57
C ASP A 6 -17.29 9.35 -19.94
N LEU A 7 -18.46 9.49 -20.59
CA LEU A 7 -18.71 9.00 -21.95
C LEU A 7 -18.18 9.95 -23.03
N VAL A 8 -18.01 11.24 -22.69
CA VAL A 8 -17.66 12.31 -23.64
C VAL A 8 -16.18 12.71 -23.53
N LEU A 9 -15.54 12.48 -22.38
CA LEU A 9 -14.10 12.73 -22.19
C LEU A 9 -13.41 11.41 -21.89
N PRO A 10 -12.72 10.81 -22.87
CA PRO A 10 -11.96 9.59 -22.63
C PRO A 10 -10.96 9.83 -21.50
N GLY A 11 -11.04 9.02 -20.46
CA GLY A 11 -10.14 9.11 -19.32
C GLY A 11 -8.69 9.10 -19.80
N ALA A 12 -7.86 10.01 -19.26
CA ALA A 12 -6.44 10.08 -19.59
C ALA A 12 -5.62 9.17 -18.69
N CYS A 13 -4.55 8.61 -19.23
CA CYS A 13 -3.60 7.78 -18.49
C CYS A 13 -2.99 8.56 -17.33
N ALA A 14 -3.09 8.06 -16.10
CA ALA A 14 -2.55 8.70 -14.90
C ALA A 14 -1.01 8.85 -14.93
N GLY A 15 -0.34 8.12 -15.82
CA GLY A 15 1.11 8.15 -15.95
C GLY A 15 1.66 9.08 -17.03
N CYS A 16 0.98 9.24 -18.17
CA CYS A 16 1.50 9.99 -19.33
C CYS A 16 0.44 10.85 -20.05
N ASP A 17 -0.75 10.96 -19.49
CA ASP A 17 -1.90 11.73 -19.98
C ASP A 17 -2.43 11.28 -21.36
N ARG A 18 -1.98 10.12 -21.89
CA ARG A 18 -2.53 9.54 -23.13
C ARG A 18 -4.03 9.33 -22.98
N PRO A 19 -4.87 9.79 -23.92
CA PRO A 19 -6.32 9.60 -23.87
C PRO A 19 -6.72 8.13 -24.08
N GLY A 20 -7.95 7.78 -23.67
CA GLY A 20 -8.57 6.49 -23.95
C GLY A 20 -8.24 5.36 -22.96
N THR A 21 -7.46 5.61 -21.92
CA THR A 21 -7.16 4.61 -20.88
C THR A 21 -6.80 5.27 -19.57
N SER A 22 -7.17 4.65 -18.46
CA SER A 22 -6.75 5.13 -17.13
C SER A 22 -5.26 4.82 -16.82
N TRP A 23 -4.72 3.76 -17.43
CA TRP A 23 -3.34 3.30 -17.24
C TRP A 23 -2.87 2.53 -18.47
N CYS A 24 -1.99 3.11 -19.30
CA CYS A 24 -1.54 2.49 -20.54
C CYS A 24 -0.42 1.47 -20.32
N ALA A 25 -0.22 0.58 -21.29
CA ALA A 25 0.80 -0.48 -21.21
C ALA A 25 2.23 0.05 -21.02
N ALA A 26 2.59 1.17 -21.68
CA ALA A 26 3.90 1.79 -21.52
C ALA A 26 4.13 2.29 -20.07
N CYS A 27 3.10 2.85 -19.43
CA CYS A 27 3.19 3.23 -18.02
C CYS A 27 3.17 2.00 -17.10
N ALA A 28 2.41 0.96 -17.44
CA ALA A 28 2.40 -0.30 -16.68
C ALA A 28 3.78 -0.95 -16.64
N ALA A 29 4.52 -0.90 -17.74
CA ALA A 29 5.88 -1.43 -17.84
C ALA A 29 6.89 -0.72 -16.91
N THR A 30 6.57 0.46 -16.35
CA THR A 30 7.41 1.12 -15.34
C THR A 30 7.30 0.51 -13.95
N LEU A 31 6.30 -0.36 -13.72
CA LEU A 31 6.16 -1.18 -12.53
C LEU A 31 6.81 -2.53 -12.82
N GLY A 32 8.09 -2.65 -12.47
CA GLY A 32 8.91 -3.83 -12.76
C GLY A 32 8.78 -4.95 -11.70
N PRO A 33 9.65 -5.95 -11.79
CA PRO A 33 9.77 -6.97 -10.75
C PRO A 33 10.16 -6.32 -9.42
N PRO A 34 9.84 -6.98 -8.28
CA PRO A 34 10.14 -6.41 -6.98
C PRO A 34 11.65 -6.27 -6.78
N LEU A 35 12.11 -5.07 -6.56
CA LEU A 35 13.51 -4.74 -6.23
C LEU A 35 13.65 -4.59 -4.72
N ARG A 36 14.69 -5.20 -4.16
CA ARG A 36 14.99 -5.07 -2.73
C ARG A 36 15.48 -3.65 -2.42
N VAL A 37 14.90 -3.03 -1.41
CA VAL A 37 15.24 -1.68 -0.99
C VAL A 37 15.57 -1.65 0.51
N ARG A 38 16.41 -0.69 0.91
CA ARG A 38 16.80 -0.50 2.31
C ARG A 38 16.40 0.90 2.75
N PRO A 39 15.29 1.06 3.46
CA PRO A 39 14.90 2.35 4.01
C PRO A 39 15.82 2.76 5.17
N ARG A 40 15.95 4.07 5.40
CA ARG A 40 16.76 4.61 6.50
C ARG A 40 16.27 4.12 7.88
N ALA A 41 14.96 4.07 8.09
CA ALA A 41 14.35 3.48 9.27
C ALA A 41 14.02 2.02 8.98
N ASP A 42 14.99 1.13 9.23
CA ASP A 42 14.86 -0.31 8.98
C ASP A 42 13.70 -0.91 9.80
N PRO A 43 12.71 -1.56 9.15
CA PRO A 43 11.65 -2.27 9.86
C PRO A 43 12.06 -3.64 10.40
N GLY A 44 13.30 -4.09 10.18
CA GLY A 44 13.79 -5.41 10.59
C GLY A 44 13.33 -6.57 9.70
N VAL A 45 12.68 -6.28 8.58
CA VAL A 45 12.23 -7.27 7.59
C VAL A 45 12.54 -6.79 6.17
N PRO A 46 12.69 -7.70 5.19
CA PRO A 46 12.96 -7.32 3.80
C PRO A 46 11.91 -6.36 3.25
N CYS A 47 12.38 -5.27 2.60
CA CYS A 47 11.53 -4.31 1.91
C CYS A 47 11.72 -4.41 0.40
N TRP A 48 10.62 -4.34 -0.33
CA TRP A 48 10.57 -4.47 -1.78
C TRP A 48 9.73 -3.35 -2.38
N ALA A 49 10.16 -2.84 -3.53
CA ALA A 49 9.44 -1.83 -4.30
C ALA A 49 9.32 -2.24 -5.76
N LEU A 50 8.24 -1.83 -6.45
CA LEU A 50 8.01 -2.11 -7.86
C LEU A 50 8.66 -1.06 -8.76
N SER A 51 8.89 0.15 -8.26
CA SER A 51 9.44 1.27 -9.02
C SER A 51 10.10 2.30 -8.11
N PRO A 52 11.04 3.12 -8.60
CA PRO A 52 11.39 4.38 -7.97
C PRO A 52 10.18 5.33 -7.92
N TYR A 53 10.13 6.22 -6.93
CA TYR A 53 9.07 7.25 -6.81
C TYR A 53 9.32 8.39 -7.81
N SER A 54 9.23 8.09 -9.09
CA SER A 54 9.47 9.01 -10.19
C SER A 54 8.56 8.69 -11.38
N GLY A 55 8.55 9.55 -12.39
CA GLY A 55 7.87 9.33 -13.67
C GLY A 55 6.39 8.89 -13.55
N PRO A 56 5.96 7.96 -14.42
CA PRO A 56 4.58 7.48 -14.45
C PRO A 56 4.10 6.85 -13.14
N ALA A 57 4.94 6.04 -12.48
CA ALA A 57 4.58 5.38 -11.23
C ALA A 57 4.26 6.38 -10.11
N ARG A 58 5.06 7.45 -9.96
CA ARG A 58 4.78 8.53 -9.02
C ARG A 58 3.45 9.22 -9.33
N ARG A 59 3.19 9.52 -10.62
CA ARG A 59 1.94 10.17 -11.04
C ARG A 59 0.72 9.31 -10.74
N ALA A 60 0.79 8.00 -10.98
CA ALA A 60 -0.28 7.05 -10.66
C ALA A 60 -0.58 6.99 -9.15
N VAL A 61 0.47 6.88 -8.32
CA VAL A 61 0.31 6.88 -6.85
C VAL A 61 -0.32 8.18 -6.36
N LEU A 62 0.12 9.34 -6.86
CA LEU A 62 -0.48 10.63 -6.52
C LEU A 62 -1.94 10.73 -7.00
N ALA A 63 -2.24 10.25 -8.21
CA ALA A 63 -3.60 10.26 -8.74
C ALA A 63 -4.54 9.37 -7.93
N ALA A 64 -4.11 8.18 -7.53
CA ALA A 64 -4.87 7.27 -6.67
C ALA A 64 -5.06 7.86 -5.25
N LYS A 65 -4.02 8.52 -4.73
CA LYS A 65 -3.98 9.02 -3.35
C LYS A 65 -4.66 10.37 -3.19
N GLU A 66 -4.37 11.33 -4.06
CA GLU A 66 -4.79 12.73 -3.89
C GLU A 66 -5.95 13.14 -4.81
N ARG A 67 -6.07 12.54 -6.00
CA ARG A 67 -7.09 12.88 -7.00
C ARG A 67 -8.27 11.90 -7.01
N GLY A 68 -8.29 10.92 -6.11
CA GLY A 68 -9.39 9.96 -5.96
C GLY A 68 -9.60 9.03 -7.15
N ARG A 69 -8.60 8.84 -8.02
CA ARG A 69 -8.66 7.95 -9.19
C ARG A 69 -8.69 6.47 -8.76
N ARG A 70 -9.89 5.99 -8.41
CA ARG A 70 -10.11 4.66 -7.82
C ARG A 70 -9.86 3.52 -8.81
N GLU A 71 -10.03 3.78 -10.09
CA GLU A 71 -9.82 2.83 -11.18
C GLU A 71 -8.36 2.36 -11.26
N LEU A 72 -7.41 3.13 -10.73
CA LEU A 72 -5.99 2.73 -10.67
C LEU A 72 -5.73 1.58 -9.69
N ALA A 73 -6.68 1.26 -8.81
CA ALA A 73 -6.51 0.13 -7.89
C ALA A 73 -6.31 -1.20 -8.62
N GLU A 74 -6.99 -1.40 -9.77
CA GLU A 74 -6.85 -2.63 -10.56
C GLU A 74 -5.45 -2.79 -11.17
N PRO A 75 -4.93 -1.85 -11.99
CA PRO A 75 -3.61 -2.03 -12.58
C PRO A 75 -2.49 -2.03 -11.55
N LEU A 76 -2.56 -1.20 -10.50
CA LEU A 76 -1.57 -1.22 -9.40
C LEU A 76 -1.66 -2.53 -8.60
N GLY A 77 -2.87 -3.03 -8.37
CA GLY A 77 -3.12 -4.33 -7.73
C GLY A 77 -2.59 -5.49 -8.54
N TYR A 78 -2.75 -5.49 -9.84
CA TYR A 78 -2.17 -6.51 -10.72
C TYR A 78 -0.64 -6.54 -10.65
N ALA A 79 0.02 -5.37 -10.72
CA ALA A 79 1.46 -5.28 -10.57
C ALA A 79 1.93 -5.78 -9.18
N MET A 80 1.19 -5.42 -8.12
CA MET A 80 1.46 -5.91 -6.77
C MET A 80 1.29 -7.43 -6.67
N ALA A 81 0.24 -8.00 -7.27
CA ALA A 81 0.00 -9.44 -7.30
C ALA A 81 1.14 -10.20 -8.00
N THR A 82 1.61 -9.70 -9.15
CA THR A 82 2.73 -10.27 -9.88
C THR A 82 4.00 -10.32 -9.03
N ALA A 83 4.27 -9.26 -8.24
CA ALA A 83 5.39 -9.23 -7.31
C ALA A 83 5.21 -10.20 -6.14
N LEU A 84 4.01 -10.22 -5.55
CA LEU A 84 3.67 -11.13 -4.44
C LEU A 84 3.82 -12.60 -4.83
N ALA A 85 3.42 -12.96 -6.06
CA ALA A 85 3.61 -14.33 -6.57
C ALA A 85 5.09 -14.76 -6.58
N ARG A 86 6.01 -13.82 -6.83
CA ARG A 86 7.47 -14.08 -6.81
C ARG A 86 8.05 -14.12 -5.38
N LEU A 87 7.45 -13.39 -4.44
CA LEU A 87 7.92 -13.31 -3.04
C LEU A 87 7.30 -14.39 -2.16
N ARG A 88 6.25 -15.03 -2.63
CA ARG A 88 5.51 -16.05 -1.91
C ARG A 88 6.31 -17.35 -1.78
N ALA A 89 6.41 -17.89 -0.58
CA ALA A 89 6.97 -19.21 -0.37
C ALA A 89 6.03 -20.30 -0.92
N PRO A 90 6.56 -21.40 -1.45
CA PRO A 90 5.76 -22.50 -1.98
C PRO A 90 4.73 -23.00 -0.96
N GLY A 91 3.47 -23.12 -1.39
CA GLY A 91 2.36 -23.62 -0.55
C GLY A 91 1.91 -22.70 0.58
N ALA A 92 2.46 -21.49 0.71
CA ALA A 92 2.02 -20.54 1.73
C ALA A 92 0.82 -19.73 1.26
N GLY A 93 -0.19 -19.52 2.13
CA GLY A 93 -1.18 -18.47 1.94
C GLY A 93 -0.58 -17.08 2.15
N LEU A 94 -1.26 -16.04 1.69
CA LEU A 94 -0.86 -14.65 1.89
C LEU A 94 -1.89 -13.89 2.73
N LEU A 95 -1.41 -13.11 3.68
CA LEU A 95 -2.17 -12.09 4.38
C LEU A 95 -1.57 -10.72 4.09
N LEU A 96 -2.27 -9.91 3.32
CA LEU A 96 -1.87 -8.55 3.05
C LEU A 96 -2.41 -7.63 4.15
N VAL A 97 -1.52 -6.95 4.83
CA VAL A 97 -1.87 -5.94 5.83
C VAL A 97 -1.54 -4.57 5.23
N PRO A 98 -2.56 -3.77 4.86
CA PRO A 98 -2.33 -2.40 4.39
C PRO A 98 -1.73 -1.54 5.51
N ALA A 99 -0.72 -0.74 5.17
CA ALA A 99 -0.22 0.30 6.05
C ALA A 99 -1.34 1.28 6.42
N PRO A 100 -1.39 1.79 7.65
CA PRO A 100 -2.53 2.55 8.11
C PRO A 100 -2.53 3.96 7.54
N THR A 101 -3.65 4.37 6.97
CA THR A 101 -3.93 5.75 6.58
C THR A 101 -4.72 6.46 7.68
N ARG A 102 -4.48 7.76 7.87
CA ARG A 102 -5.28 8.56 8.81
C ARG A 102 -6.76 8.51 8.41
N ALA A 103 -7.64 8.16 9.35
CA ALA A 103 -9.07 7.94 9.09
C ALA A 103 -9.77 9.16 8.44
N ARG A 104 -9.39 10.39 8.82
CA ARG A 104 -9.91 11.63 8.21
C ARG A 104 -9.53 11.72 6.74
N ALA A 105 -8.25 11.49 6.41
CA ALA A 105 -7.76 11.50 5.04
C ALA A 105 -8.40 10.39 4.19
N ALA A 106 -8.58 9.19 4.75
CA ALA A 106 -9.28 8.11 4.07
C ALA A 106 -10.75 8.44 3.78
N ARG A 107 -11.47 9.04 4.74
CA ARG A 107 -12.88 9.48 4.53
C ARG A 107 -12.98 10.55 3.44
N GLN A 108 -12.14 11.58 3.46
CA GLN A 108 -12.13 12.65 2.46
C GLN A 108 -11.90 12.13 1.03
N ARG A 109 -11.13 11.04 0.87
CA ARG A 109 -10.81 10.41 -0.41
C ARG A 109 -11.79 9.30 -0.82
N GLY A 110 -12.86 9.09 -0.04
CA GLY A 110 -13.84 8.01 -0.29
C GLY A 110 -13.25 6.61 -0.15
N GLY A 111 -12.33 6.43 0.79
CA GLY A 111 -11.69 5.18 1.14
C GLY A 111 -10.15 5.22 1.08
N ASP A 112 -9.51 4.19 1.58
CA ASP A 112 -8.06 4.06 1.61
C ASP A 112 -7.53 3.45 0.30
N PRO A 113 -6.67 4.16 -0.47
CA PRO A 113 -6.13 3.68 -1.73
C PRO A 113 -5.26 2.43 -1.56
N VAL A 114 -4.46 2.33 -0.49
CA VAL A 114 -3.60 1.17 -0.23
C VAL A 114 -4.44 -0.09 -0.02
N THR A 115 -5.49 0.02 0.78
CA THR A 115 -6.44 -1.09 1.00
C THR A 115 -7.16 -1.49 -0.30
N ARG A 116 -7.54 -0.53 -1.15
CA ARG A 116 -8.15 -0.85 -2.46
C ARG A 116 -7.19 -1.59 -3.37
N THR A 117 -5.95 -1.14 -3.47
CA THR A 117 -4.89 -1.80 -4.26
C THR A 117 -4.59 -3.20 -3.72
N ALA A 118 -4.50 -3.37 -2.39
CA ALA A 118 -4.31 -4.68 -1.78
C ALA A 118 -5.47 -5.65 -2.09
N ARG A 119 -6.71 -5.17 -2.03
CA ARG A 119 -7.89 -5.98 -2.39
C ARG A 119 -7.90 -6.35 -3.88
N ALA A 120 -7.52 -5.43 -4.76
CA ALA A 120 -7.34 -5.71 -6.17
C ALA A 120 -6.27 -6.80 -6.38
N ALA A 121 -5.12 -6.69 -5.72
CA ALA A 121 -4.05 -7.69 -5.79
C ALA A 121 -4.53 -9.07 -5.32
N ALA A 122 -5.28 -9.14 -4.22
CA ALA A 122 -5.76 -10.40 -3.67
C ALA A 122 -6.70 -11.16 -4.62
N ARG A 123 -7.39 -10.49 -5.54
CA ARG A 123 -8.24 -11.18 -6.55
C ARG A 123 -7.45 -11.96 -7.59
N TRP A 124 -6.17 -11.62 -7.78
CA TRP A 124 -5.28 -12.30 -8.73
C TRP A 124 -4.48 -13.46 -8.11
N LEU A 125 -4.60 -13.66 -6.81
CA LEU A 125 -3.77 -14.63 -6.08
C LEU A 125 -4.65 -15.65 -5.33
N PRO A 126 -4.46 -16.95 -5.54
CA PRO A 126 -5.13 -17.95 -4.72
C PRO A 126 -4.64 -17.85 -3.27
N ASP A 127 -5.52 -18.16 -2.31
CA ASP A 127 -5.22 -18.14 -0.86
C ASP A 127 -4.61 -16.81 -0.37
N CYS A 128 -5.03 -15.69 -0.95
CA CYS A 128 -4.65 -14.35 -0.55
C CYS A 128 -5.82 -13.61 0.09
N ARG A 129 -5.59 -13.05 1.28
CA ARG A 129 -6.57 -12.27 2.03
C ARG A 129 -6.02 -10.89 2.38
N VAL A 130 -6.91 -9.94 2.61
CA VAL A 130 -6.56 -8.59 3.05
C VAL A 130 -7.17 -8.32 4.40
N ALA A 131 -6.33 -7.96 5.37
CA ALA A 131 -6.77 -7.61 6.71
C ALA A 131 -6.23 -6.22 7.10
N PRO A 132 -7.05 -5.16 7.12
CA PRO A 132 -6.65 -3.83 7.60
C PRO A 132 -6.60 -3.83 9.13
N LEU A 133 -5.56 -4.45 9.68
CA LEU A 133 -5.37 -4.63 11.13
C LEU A 133 -4.93 -3.35 11.82
N LEU A 134 -4.21 -2.47 11.12
CA LEU A 134 -3.54 -1.32 11.69
C LEU A 134 -4.43 -0.07 11.74
N ARG A 135 -4.21 0.75 12.77
CA ARG A 135 -4.78 2.10 12.89
C ARG A 135 -3.74 3.08 13.37
N VAL A 136 -3.85 4.33 12.90
CA VAL A 136 -3.12 5.47 13.47
C VAL A 136 -3.99 6.08 14.55
N TRP A 137 -3.47 6.23 15.75
CA TRP A 137 -4.22 6.89 16.82
C TRP A 137 -4.34 8.40 16.57
N CYS A 138 -5.55 8.96 16.81
CA CYS A 138 -5.92 10.34 16.56
C CYS A 138 -5.50 11.33 17.69
N GLY A 139 -4.29 11.20 18.20
CA GLY A 139 -3.72 12.17 19.17
C GLY A 139 -2.65 13.07 18.55
N VAL A 140 -2.50 13.04 17.23
CA VAL A 140 -1.43 13.73 16.50
C VAL A 140 -1.93 15.08 16.01
N ARG A 141 -1.33 16.18 16.49
CA ARG A 141 -1.42 17.50 15.86
C ARG A 141 -1.15 17.36 14.36
N ASP A 142 -1.92 18.08 13.56
CA ASP A 142 -1.72 18.10 12.10
C ASP A 142 -0.25 18.41 11.80
N SER A 143 0.35 17.58 10.94
CA SER A 143 1.77 17.68 10.56
C SER A 143 2.03 18.84 9.57
N VAL A 144 1.15 19.82 9.50
CA VAL A 144 1.35 21.05 8.75
C VAL A 144 2.44 21.83 9.48
N GLY A 145 3.62 21.97 8.86
CA GLY A 145 4.78 22.65 9.43
C GLY A 145 5.82 21.76 10.13
N LEU A 146 5.58 20.46 10.33
CA LEU A 146 6.59 19.58 10.92
C LEU A 146 7.68 19.20 9.91
N THR A 147 8.95 19.31 10.35
CA THR A 147 10.10 18.81 9.63
C THR A 147 10.03 17.30 9.40
N ARG A 148 10.82 16.80 8.47
CA ARG A 148 10.90 15.35 8.17
C ARG A 148 11.25 14.52 9.41
N TYR A 149 12.12 15.02 10.27
CA TYR A 149 12.54 14.42 11.54
C TYR A 149 11.40 14.35 12.56
N GLU A 150 10.63 15.41 12.70
CA GLU A 150 9.47 15.47 13.60
C GLU A 150 8.34 14.53 13.16
N ARG A 151 8.16 14.29 11.83
CA ARG A 151 7.21 13.30 11.32
C ARG A 151 7.62 11.87 11.70
N GLU A 152 8.91 11.56 11.70
CA GLU A 152 9.42 10.25 12.12
C GLU A 152 9.23 10.02 13.62
N HIS A 153 9.51 11.03 14.45
CA HIS A 153 9.29 10.98 15.91
C HIS A 153 7.80 10.91 16.27
N ASN A 154 6.96 11.58 15.49
CA ASN A 154 5.52 11.60 15.70
C ASN A 154 4.81 10.25 15.43
N LEU A 155 5.45 9.28 14.78
CA LEU A 155 4.85 7.97 14.50
C LEU A 155 5.17 6.91 15.56
N ARG A 156 6.18 7.12 16.43
CA ARG A 156 6.52 6.16 17.49
C ARG A 156 5.35 5.96 18.45
N GLY A 157 4.92 4.70 18.62
CA GLY A 157 3.80 4.33 19.50
C GLY A 157 2.40 4.73 19.01
N ARG A 158 2.27 5.28 17.80
CA ARG A 158 0.99 5.79 17.29
C ARG A 158 0.31 4.89 16.27
N ILE A 159 0.98 3.84 15.83
CA ILE A 159 0.36 2.78 15.04
C ILE A 159 0.08 1.63 15.99
N THR A 160 -1.17 1.18 16.00
CA THR A 160 -1.64 0.11 16.90
C THR A 160 -2.50 -0.89 16.12
N VAL A 161 -2.58 -2.09 16.66
CA VAL A 161 -3.59 -3.09 16.28
C VAL A 161 -4.70 -3.02 17.33
N PRO A 162 -5.93 -2.60 16.99
CA PRO A 162 -7.03 -2.58 17.94
C PRO A 162 -7.35 -3.99 18.49
N PRO A 163 -7.76 -4.12 19.76
CA PRO A 163 -8.17 -5.39 20.34
C PRO A 163 -9.23 -6.13 19.50
N GLY A 164 -9.20 -7.46 19.48
CA GLY A 164 -10.15 -8.32 18.75
C GLY A 164 -9.98 -8.36 17.23
N ARG A 165 -9.09 -7.53 16.64
CA ARG A 165 -8.88 -7.55 15.18
C ARG A 165 -8.07 -8.74 14.69
N VAL A 166 -7.17 -9.25 15.51
CA VAL A 166 -6.34 -10.42 15.17
C VAL A 166 -7.18 -11.69 15.24
N ASP A 167 -8.08 -11.79 16.21
CA ASP A 167 -8.95 -12.96 16.42
C ASP A 167 -9.90 -13.20 15.24
N ALA A 168 -10.27 -12.12 14.55
CA ALA A 168 -11.08 -12.17 13.33
C ALA A 168 -10.31 -12.75 12.12
N VAL A 169 -8.98 -12.90 12.23
CA VAL A 169 -8.14 -13.46 11.18
C VAL A 169 -7.70 -14.85 11.61
N ALA A 170 -8.46 -15.87 11.19
CA ALA A 170 -8.03 -17.26 11.38
C ALA A 170 -6.73 -17.51 10.62
N PHE A 171 -5.61 -17.54 11.34
CA PHE A 171 -4.33 -17.93 10.79
C PHE A 171 -4.33 -19.43 10.54
N ARG A 172 -4.45 -19.83 9.27
CA ARG A 172 -4.11 -21.18 8.85
C ARG A 172 -2.60 -21.36 8.97
N THR A 173 -2.13 -22.54 9.34
CA THR A 173 -0.71 -22.91 9.30
C THR A 173 -0.13 -22.58 7.92
N LYS A 174 1.03 -21.90 7.89
CA LYS A 174 1.76 -21.46 6.67
C LYS A 174 1.17 -20.22 5.95
N VAL A 175 0.71 -19.21 6.68
CA VAL A 175 0.39 -17.91 6.10
C VAL A 175 1.57 -16.96 6.22
N GLN A 176 1.95 -16.32 5.10
CA GLN A 176 2.93 -15.22 5.09
C GLN A 176 2.20 -13.88 5.21
N VAL A 177 2.57 -13.11 6.22
CA VAL A 177 2.05 -11.74 6.40
C VAL A 177 2.94 -10.75 5.67
N ILE A 178 2.37 -9.99 4.76
CA ILE A 178 3.05 -8.94 4.00
C ILE A 178 2.41 -7.59 4.33
N LEU A 179 3.22 -6.66 4.84
CA LEU A 179 2.82 -5.27 4.97
C LEU A 179 2.88 -4.62 3.59
N VAL A 180 1.80 -3.98 3.16
CA VAL A 180 1.73 -3.30 1.85
C VAL A 180 1.47 -1.81 2.01
N ASP A 181 2.15 -0.97 1.18
CA ASP A 181 1.98 0.48 1.18
C ASP A 181 2.11 1.03 -0.25
N ASP A 182 1.78 2.30 -0.43
CA ASP A 182 1.94 3.01 -1.70
C ASP A 182 3.39 3.49 -1.92
N VAL A 183 4.01 4.12 -0.91
CA VAL A 183 5.36 4.69 -1.02
C VAL A 183 6.19 4.44 0.23
N LEU A 184 7.36 3.85 0.04
CA LEU A 184 8.38 3.74 1.07
C LEU A 184 9.35 4.91 0.95
N THR A 185 9.28 5.85 1.88
CA THR A 185 10.20 6.98 1.97
C THR A 185 11.30 6.70 2.99
N THR A 186 11.15 7.20 4.21
CA THR A 186 12.12 6.94 5.29
C THR A 186 12.03 5.55 5.89
N GLY A 187 10.89 4.86 5.72
CA GLY A 187 10.60 3.57 6.35
C GLY A 187 9.94 3.68 7.74
N ALA A 188 9.73 4.88 8.27
CA ALA A 188 9.19 5.06 9.63
C ALA A 188 7.80 4.43 9.82
N THR A 189 6.90 4.59 8.85
CA THR A 189 5.57 3.94 8.85
C THR A 189 5.70 2.43 8.83
N ALA A 190 6.55 1.90 7.95
CA ALA A 190 6.77 0.46 7.84
C ALA A 190 7.33 -0.13 9.14
N ARG A 191 8.37 0.50 9.72
CA ARG A 191 8.97 0.08 10.99
C ARG A 191 7.95 0.05 12.12
N GLU A 192 7.17 1.11 12.27
CA GLU A 192 6.19 1.20 13.33
C GLU A 192 5.01 0.23 13.13
N SER A 193 4.61 -0.01 11.87
CA SER A 193 3.60 -1.00 11.52
C SER A 193 4.07 -2.42 11.83
N VAL A 194 5.29 -2.77 11.46
CA VAL A 194 5.90 -4.08 11.77
C VAL A 194 5.99 -4.29 13.27
N ARG A 195 6.46 -3.27 14.03
CA ARG A 195 6.51 -3.32 15.49
C ARG A 195 5.12 -3.56 16.11
N ALA A 196 4.09 -2.82 15.65
CA ALA A 196 2.73 -2.95 16.17
C ALA A 196 2.11 -4.33 15.88
N LEU A 197 2.36 -4.87 14.67
CA LEU A 197 1.91 -6.20 14.29
C LEU A 197 2.63 -7.29 15.09
N ALA A 198 3.94 -7.19 15.27
CA ALA A 198 4.71 -8.13 16.07
C ALA A 198 4.24 -8.15 17.53
N ALA A 199 3.99 -6.97 18.14
CA ALA A 199 3.45 -6.85 19.49
C ALA A 199 2.03 -7.48 19.64
N ALA A 200 1.27 -7.56 18.53
CA ALA A 200 -0.03 -8.23 18.47
C ALA A 200 0.05 -9.71 18.06
N GLY A 201 1.24 -10.32 18.02
CA GLY A 201 1.43 -11.73 17.64
C GLY A 201 1.32 -11.99 16.13
N VAL A 202 1.43 -10.97 15.28
CA VAL A 202 1.33 -11.06 13.83
C VAL A 202 2.70 -10.78 13.19
N PRO A 203 3.58 -11.79 13.05
CA PRO A 203 4.93 -11.58 12.51
C PRO A 203 4.88 -11.26 11.01
N VAL A 204 5.42 -10.10 10.61
CA VAL A 204 5.52 -9.66 9.23
C VAL A 204 6.72 -10.34 8.56
N ARG A 205 6.54 -10.90 7.38
CA ARG A 205 7.61 -11.55 6.59
C ARG A 205 8.36 -10.58 5.69
N ALA A 206 7.65 -9.61 5.14
CA ALA A 206 8.23 -8.60 4.25
C ALA A 206 7.32 -7.36 4.15
N VAL A 207 7.88 -6.28 3.64
CA VAL A 207 7.18 -5.07 3.19
C VAL A 207 7.22 -5.01 1.68
N LEU A 208 6.07 -4.76 1.04
CA LEU A 208 5.98 -4.51 -0.40
C LEU A 208 5.29 -3.19 -0.66
N VAL A 209 5.91 -2.33 -1.45
CA VAL A 209 5.37 -1.01 -1.82
C VAL A 209 5.33 -0.83 -3.33
N THR A 210 4.46 0.06 -3.79
CA THR A 210 4.42 0.43 -5.21
C THR A 210 5.69 1.20 -5.58
N CYS A 211 6.10 2.18 -4.77
CA CYS A 211 7.27 3.01 -5.06
C CYS A 211 8.19 3.18 -3.84
N THR A 212 9.49 3.42 -4.12
CA THR A 212 10.47 3.85 -3.11
C THR A 212 11.07 5.21 -3.48
N ALA A 213 11.27 6.09 -2.49
CA ALA A 213 11.85 7.43 -2.65
C ALA A 213 13.22 7.51 -1.94
#